data_c1e64ebab75d2ab0812902fe07e49d54
#
_entry.id   c1e64ebab75d2ab0812902fe07e49d54
#
_cell.length_a   1.000
_cell.length_b   1.000
_cell.length_c   1.000
_cell.angle_alpha   90.00
_cell.angle_beta   90.00
_cell.angle_gamma   90.00
#
_symmetry.space_group_name_H-M   'P 1'
#
loop_
_entity.id
_entity.type
_entity.pdbx_description
1 polymer ?
#
loop_
_entity_poly.entity_id
_entity_poly.type
_entity_poly.pdbx_seq_one_letter_code
_entity_poly.pdbx_strand_id
1 'polypeptide(L)'
;MTAPAPYAYDVPDWLADHAALSAADREHGLPPEDLEHLAVASFLLGRDAEVVPLRERALQLYLERGEIERAVRCGFWCGYHLQNRGEIAQAQGWEQRLARLMTGGMTDTFEGMILQVRAARLMMAGAGAAALPLFERSAEIADKRDDADLFTLAGLGRSRCLQMTGREADSTAALDEVMVHVVAGRAAPQVIGLAYCVMIDRSLGLFDLPRAREWTGALGRWVDEQRGMVPYRGSCLVHRAEILQLQGAWTDAARQAELACEQLGRSGEAAIAAAHYRVGELARLRGQWNVAEAAYTRAASYGYEVQPGLARLRVAQGRRDAATVGLRRALDEPSRDYRARCLLLAAQVEIALATGDRDCARAAVAELDNLVGPDAAPFLTALLEHAAGATLLADGATHAALAQLRRAATTWQRLDVPYEAAHTRLLVAEACAALGDHDAAGMAADAARAALARLGAAEVACPDPSGPLSPRECEVLRLVATGVTNRVIAQRLVLSEKTVARHVSNILAKLGLASRAAATAWAFEHGLV
;
A
#
# COMPACT_ATOMS: atom_id res chain seq x y z
N MET A 1 27.69 -38.35 1.29
CA MET A 1 27.95 -37.54 0.08
C MET A 1 26.88 -36.47 0.06
N THR A 2 27.22 -35.29 0.48
CA THR A 2 26.35 -34.10 0.42
C THR A 2 26.10 -33.79 -1.05
N ALA A 3 24.84 -33.76 -1.47
CA ALA A 3 24.47 -33.25 -2.79
C ALA A 3 25.03 -31.83 -2.95
N PRO A 4 25.63 -31.46 -4.08
CA PRO A 4 26.09 -30.10 -4.27
C PRO A 4 24.91 -29.15 -4.11
N ALA A 5 25.12 -28.03 -3.40
CA ALA A 5 24.18 -26.94 -3.38
C ALA A 5 23.86 -26.57 -4.85
N PRO A 6 22.58 -26.56 -5.25
CA PRO A 6 22.25 -26.60 -6.67
C PRO A 6 22.70 -25.37 -7.46
N TYR A 7 23.15 -24.29 -6.85
CA TYR A 7 23.47 -23.09 -7.62
C TYR A 7 24.44 -22.16 -6.87
N ALA A 8 25.76 -22.25 -7.16
CA ALA A 8 26.67 -21.14 -6.97
C ALA A 8 26.55 -20.24 -8.22
N TYR A 9 25.73 -19.20 -8.18
CA TYR A 9 25.60 -18.27 -9.29
C TYR A 9 26.65 -17.16 -9.19
N ASP A 10 27.53 -17.04 -10.17
CA ASP A 10 28.06 -15.75 -10.58
C ASP A 10 26.87 -14.84 -10.94
N VAL A 11 26.95 -13.53 -10.67
CA VAL A 11 25.85 -12.56 -10.88
C VAL A 11 25.05 -12.91 -12.14
N PRO A 12 23.85 -13.49 -12.04
CA PRO A 12 23.22 -14.08 -13.19
C PRO A 12 22.71 -13.01 -14.13
N ASP A 13 23.07 -13.11 -15.41
CA ASP A 13 22.45 -12.36 -16.48
C ASP A 13 21.34 -13.21 -17.10
N TRP A 14 20.16 -13.18 -16.49
CA TRP A 14 19.01 -13.99 -16.90
C TRP A 14 18.62 -13.80 -18.36
N LEU A 15 18.89 -12.60 -18.93
CA LEU A 15 18.61 -12.32 -20.33
C LEU A 15 19.60 -13.05 -21.25
N ALA A 16 20.88 -13.02 -20.91
CA ALA A 16 21.92 -13.72 -21.64
C ALA A 16 21.77 -15.24 -21.53
N ASP A 17 21.50 -15.75 -20.32
CA ASP A 17 21.28 -17.17 -20.07
C ASP A 17 20.09 -17.71 -20.86
N HIS A 18 18.95 -16.99 -20.79
CA HIS A 18 17.77 -17.36 -21.58
C HIS A 18 18.05 -17.38 -23.08
N ALA A 19 18.75 -16.37 -23.60
CA ALA A 19 19.06 -16.30 -25.01
C ALA A 19 19.98 -17.47 -25.48
N ALA A 20 21.02 -17.77 -24.70
CA ALA A 20 21.94 -18.86 -24.97
C ALA A 20 21.27 -20.22 -24.91
N LEU A 21 20.53 -20.49 -23.81
CA LEU A 21 19.84 -21.79 -23.63
C LEU A 21 18.72 -21.97 -24.67
N SER A 22 17.95 -20.91 -25.00
CA SER A 22 16.93 -21.01 -26.05
C SER A 22 17.51 -21.25 -27.42
N ALA A 23 18.70 -20.74 -27.73
CA ALA A 23 19.39 -21.04 -28.96
C ALA A 23 19.86 -22.50 -29.02
N ALA A 24 20.52 -22.98 -27.97
CA ALA A 24 20.97 -24.35 -27.81
C ALA A 24 19.79 -25.35 -27.89
N ASP A 25 18.67 -25.03 -27.29
CA ASP A 25 17.46 -25.85 -27.30
C ASP A 25 16.92 -26.05 -28.74
N ARG A 26 16.94 -25.00 -29.55
CA ARG A 26 16.52 -25.08 -30.97
C ARG A 26 17.47 -25.89 -31.86
N GLU A 27 18.76 -25.89 -31.52
CA GLU A 27 19.77 -26.56 -32.35
C GLU A 27 19.88 -28.06 -32.07
N HIS A 28 19.87 -28.47 -30.82
CA HIS A 28 20.15 -29.85 -30.43
C HIS A 28 19.34 -30.37 -29.22
N GLY A 29 18.42 -29.57 -28.71
CA GLY A 29 17.72 -29.87 -27.49
C GLY A 29 18.58 -29.66 -26.23
N LEU A 30 17.95 -29.58 -25.08
CA LEU A 30 18.62 -29.36 -23.78
C LEU A 30 18.49 -30.59 -22.88
N PRO A 31 19.50 -30.90 -22.05
CA PRO A 31 19.35 -31.80 -20.92
C PRO A 31 18.37 -31.22 -19.89
N PRO A 32 17.79 -32.07 -19.02
CA PRO A 32 16.73 -31.61 -18.10
C PRO A 32 17.21 -30.55 -17.11
N GLU A 33 18.46 -30.54 -16.70
CA GLU A 33 19.06 -29.52 -15.85
C GLU A 33 19.02 -28.12 -16.51
N ASP A 34 19.38 -28.05 -17.78
CA ASP A 34 19.38 -26.81 -18.54
C ASP A 34 17.95 -26.32 -18.88
N LEU A 35 17.01 -27.27 -19.05
CA LEU A 35 15.59 -26.94 -19.18
C LEU A 35 15.02 -26.33 -17.89
N GLU A 36 15.42 -26.83 -16.71
CA GLU A 36 15.06 -26.24 -15.43
C GLU A 36 15.64 -24.81 -15.29
N HIS A 37 16.92 -24.64 -15.66
CA HIS A 37 17.55 -23.31 -15.64
C HIS A 37 16.85 -22.36 -16.60
N LEU A 38 16.54 -22.79 -17.83
CA LEU A 38 15.79 -22.00 -18.80
C LEU A 38 14.38 -21.66 -18.28
N ALA A 39 13.71 -22.58 -17.58
CA ALA A 39 12.40 -22.30 -16.98
C ALA A 39 12.48 -21.26 -15.85
N VAL A 40 13.54 -21.27 -15.03
CA VAL A 40 13.80 -20.23 -14.03
C VAL A 40 14.08 -18.91 -14.70
N ALA A 41 14.95 -18.88 -15.71
CA ALA A 41 15.25 -17.66 -16.47
C ALA A 41 13.99 -17.09 -17.15
N SER A 42 13.16 -17.94 -17.76
CA SER A 42 11.88 -17.53 -18.35
C SER A 42 10.93 -16.91 -17.32
N PHE A 43 10.81 -17.52 -16.13
CA PHE A 43 10.03 -16.97 -15.03
C PHE A 43 10.54 -15.59 -14.61
N LEU A 44 11.84 -15.46 -14.35
CA LEU A 44 12.46 -14.21 -13.90
C LEU A 44 12.46 -13.11 -14.97
N LEU A 45 12.28 -13.46 -16.23
CA LEU A 45 12.08 -12.53 -17.34
C LEU A 45 10.60 -12.20 -17.61
N GLY A 46 9.67 -12.75 -16.83
CA GLY A 46 8.22 -12.57 -17.04
C GLY A 46 7.67 -13.30 -18.27
N ARG A 47 8.35 -14.35 -18.74
CA ARG A 47 7.93 -15.19 -19.88
C ARG A 47 7.13 -16.41 -19.39
N ASP A 48 6.06 -16.16 -18.64
CA ASP A 48 5.29 -17.18 -17.91
C ASP A 48 4.78 -18.33 -18.77
N ALA A 49 4.45 -18.07 -20.03
CA ALA A 49 3.96 -19.08 -20.96
C ALA A 49 4.99 -20.19 -21.26
N GLU A 50 6.28 -19.91 -21.09
CA GLU A 50 7.37 -20.84 -21.38
C GLU A 50 7.64 -21.77 -20.18
N VAL A 51 7.30 -21.38 -18.95
CA VAL A 51 7.73 -22.04 -17.71
C VAL A 51 7.22 -23.48 -17.59
N VAL A 52 5.92 -23.68 -17.73
CA VAL A 52 5.29 -25.01 -17.57
C VAL A 52 5.75 -25.98 -18.67
N PRO A 53 5.74 -25.61 -19.98
CA PRO A 53 6.25 -26.50 -21.03
C PRO A 53 7.71 -26.93 -20.84
N LEU A 54 8.59 -26.02 -20.41
CA LEU A 54 10.00 -26.34 -20.17
C LEU A 54 10.16 -27.32 -19.02
N ARG A 55 9.47 -27.08 -17.90
CA ARG A 55 9.51 -27.99 -16.73
C ARG A 55 8.85 -29.35 -17.03
N GLU A 56 7.82 -29.39 -17.86
CA GLU A 56 7.20 -30.64 -18.27
C GLU A 56 8.16 -31.48 -19.13
N ARG A 57 8.91 -30.87 -20.04
CA ARG A 57 9.97 -31.54 -20.82
C ARG A 57 11.08 -32.05 -19.90
N ALA A 58 11.54 -31.23 -18.95
CA ALA A 58 12.55 -31.65 -17.96
C ALA A 58 12.06 -32.87 -17.15
N LEU A 59 10.80 -32.83 -16.69
CA LEU A 59 10.16 -33.95 -15.98
C LEU A 59 10.21 -35.26 -16.78
N GLN A 60 9.86 -35.22 -18.08
CA GLN A 60 9.89 -36.43 -18.91
C GLN A 60 11.32 -37.00 -19.04
N LEU A 61 12.31 -36.12 -19.31
CA LEU A 61 13.70 -36.56 -19.40
C LEU A 61 14.25 -37.12 -18.09
N TYR A 62 13.86 -36.57 -16.94
CA TYR A 62 14.22 -37.15 -15.63
C TYR A 62 13.57 -38.50 -15.39
N LEU A 63 12.31 -38.68 -15.82
CA LEU A 63 11.65 -40.00 -15.74
C LEU A 63 12.35 -41.04 -16.60
N GLU A 64 12.79 -40.67 -17.83
CA GLU A 64 13.56 -41.55 -18.71
C GLU A 64 14.92 -41.96 -18.11
N ARG A 65 15.53 -41.06 -17.30
CA ARG A 65 16.78 -41.34 -16.58
C ARG A 65 16.56 -42.09 -15.27
N GLY A 66 15.30 -42.32 -14.82
CA GLY A 66 14.99 -42.92 -13.51
C GLY A 66 15.21 -41.97 -12.34
N GLU A 67 15.39 -40.66 -12.59
CA GLU A 67 15.61 -39.64 -11.58
C GLU A 67 14.28 -39.09 -11.03
N ILE A 68 13.52 -39.96 -10.33
CA ILE A 68 12.13 -39.69 -9.92
C ILE A 68 12.02 -38.43 -9.04
N GLU A 69 12.96 -38.19 -8.11
CA GLU A 69 12.95 -37.02 -7.22
C GLU A 69 12.98 -35.73 -7.99
N ARG A 70 13.85 -35.60 -9.00
CA ARG A 70 13.94 -34.43 -9.83
C ARG A 70 12.70 -34.24 -10.71
N ALA A 71 12.17 -35.34 -11.25
CA ALA A 71 10.91 -35.29 -12.01
C ALA A 71 9.75 -34.77 -11.15
N VAL A 72 9.61 -35.23 -9.91
CA VAL A 72 8.58 -34.78 -8.97
C VAL A 72 8.78 -33.29 -8.63
N ARG A 73 10.01 -32.82 -8.44
CA ARG A 73 10.31 -31.40 -8.22
C ARG A 73 9.88 -30.53 -9.41
N CYS A 74 10.13 -30.94 -10.65
CA CYS A 74 9.64 -30.23 -11.83
C CYS A 74 8.11 -30.12 -11.85
N GLY A 75 7.42 -31.22 -11.55
CA GLY A 75 5.96 -31.24 -11.50
C GLY A 75 5.38 -30.41 -10.33
N PHE A 76 6.04 -30.38 -9.18
CA PHE A 76 5.71 -29.49 -8.07
C PHE A 76 5.73 -28.02 -8.52
N TRP A 77 6.80 -27.59 -9.17
CA TRP A 77 6.93 -26.23 -9.69
C TRP A 77 5.92 -25.89 -10.80
N CYS A 78 5.52 -26.87 -11.64
CA CYS A 78 4.43 -26.67 -12.60
C CYS A 78 3.12 -26.35 -11.87
N GLY A 79 2.75 -27.19 -10.89
CA GLY A 79 1.54 -26.99 -10.08
C GLY A 79 1.56 -25.67 -9.30
N TYR A 80 2.69 -25.34 -8.68
CA TYR A 80 2.88 -24.11 -7.92
C TYR A 80 2.74 -22.86 -8.80
N HIS A 81 3.38 -22.86 -9.99
CA HIS A 81 3.29 -21.76 -10.95
C HIS A 81 1.86 -21.54 -11.45
N LEU A 82 1.17 -22.61 -11.85
CA LEU A 82 -0.23 -22.55 -12.29
C LEU A 82 -1.17 -22.05 -11.18
N GLN A 83 -0.96 -22.50 -9.95
CA GLN A 83 -1.75 -22.08 -8.79
C GLN A 83 -1.62 -20.56 -8.55
N ASN A 84 -0.39 -20.04 -8.61
CA ASN A 84 -0.14 -18.60 -8.44
C ASN A 84 -0.74 -17.74 -9.57
N ARG A 85 -0.93 -18.31 -10.76
CA ARG A 85 -1.63 -17.68 -11.87
C ARG A 85 -3.16 -17.78 -11.79
N GLY A 86 -3.70 -18.47 -10.78
CA GLY A 86 -5.14 -18.72 -10.66
C GLY A 86 -5.66 -19.84 -11.55
N GLU A 87 -4.80 -20.59 -12.21
CA GLU A 87 -5.14 -21.73 -13.07
C GLU A 87 -5.36 -23.02 -12.24
N ILE A 88 -6.29 -22.94 -11.29
CA ILE A 88 -6.47 -23.91 -10.20
C ILE A 88 -6.77 -25.32 -10.71
N ALA A 89 -7.60 -25.45 -11.75
CA ALA A 89 -7.95 -26.77 -12.31
C ALA A 89 -6.73 -27.50 -12.90
N GLN A 90 -5.85 -26.75 -13.58
CA GLN A 90 -4.61 -27.32 -14.13
C GLN A 90 -3.62 -27.67 -13.00
N ALA A 91 -3.49 -26.81 -12.00
CA ALA A 91 -2.66 -27.09 -10.81
C ALA A 91 -3.10 -28.37 -10.09
N GLN A 92 -4.40 -28.60 -9.94
CA GLN A 92 -4.96 -29.84 -9.38
C GLN A 92 -4.62 -31.05 -10.24
N GLY A 93 -4.63 -30.91 -11.57
CA GLY A 93 -4.18 -31.98 -12.49
C GLY A 93 -2.74 -32.41 -12.21
N TRP A 94 -1.86 -31.44 -11.95
CA TRP A 94 -0.48 -31.71 -11.57
C TRP A 94 -0.37 -32.39 -10.20
N GLU A 95 -1.14 -31.98 -9.19
CA GLU A 95 -1.20 -32.67 -7.89
C GLU A 95 -1.52 -34.17 -8.06
N GLN A 96 -2.53 -34.48 -8.87
CA GLN A 96 -2.92 -35.89 -9.14
C GLN A 96 -1.83 -36.66 -9.90
N ARG A 97 -1.16 -36.00 -10.85
CA ARG A 97 -0.03 -36.59 -11.59
C ARG A 97 1.13 -36.94 -10.66
N LEU A 98 1.49 -36.03 -9.77
CA LEU A 98 2.54 -36.24 -8.77
C LEU A 98 2.19 -37.38 -7.81
N ALA A 99 0.95 -37.43 -7.29
CA ALA A 99 0.49 -38.49 -6.43
C ALA A 99 0.65 -39.86 -7.08
N ARG A 100 0.43 -39.99 -8.39
CA ARG A 100 0.63 -41.28 -9.13
C ARG A 100 2.10 -41.64 -9.28
N LEU A 101 2.99 -40.66 -9.52
CA LEU A 101 4.43 -40.93 -9.66
C LEU A 101 5.03 -41.48 -8.38
N MET A 102 4.42 -41.25 -7.23
CA MET A 102 4.92 -41.61 -5.90
C MET A 102 4.37 -42.94 -5.36
N THR A 103 3.52 -43.65 -6.10
CA THR A 103 2.99 -44.96 -5.69
C THR A 103 4.06 -46.06 -5.59
N GLY A 104 5.30 -45.81 -6.08
CA GLY A 104 6.43 -46.76 -6.05
C GLY A 104 7.34 -46.69 -4.82
N GLY A 105 7.07 -45.82 -3.86
CA GLY A 105 7.86 -45.60 -2.64
C GLY A 105 7.94 -44.11 -2.29
N MET A 106 7.38 -43.74 -1.14
CA MET A 106 7.37 -42.35 -0.67
C MET A 106 8.71 -42.06 0.02
N THR A 107 9.48 -41.12 -0.52
CA THR A 107 10.60 -40.51 0.21
C THR A 107 10.09 -39.31 1.01
N ASP A 108 10.81 -38.93 2.08
CA ASP A 108 10.44 -37.78 2.90
C ASP A 108 10.31 -36.50 2.07
N THR A 109 11.15 -36.31 1.02
CA THR A 109 11.11 -35.13 0.14
C THR A 109 9.77 -35.03 -0.58
N PHE A 110 9.23 -36.12 -1.06
CA PHE A 110 7.93 -36.15 -1.72
C PHE A 110 6.80 -35.86 -0.73
N GLU A 111 6.87 -36.41 0.48
CA GLU A 111 5.91 -36.09 1.54
C GLU A 111 5.87 -34.58 1.77
N GLY A 112 7.02 -33.91 1.94
CA GLY A 112 7.11 -32.47 2.15
C GLY A 112 6.47 -31.63 1.04
N MET A 113 6.74 -31.96 -0.23
CA MET A 113 6.15 -31.25 -1.37
C MET A 113 4.64 -31.43 -1.48
N ILE A 114 4.11 -32.63 -1.20
CA ILE A 114 2.65 -32.86 -1.19
C ILE A 114 1.99 -32.11 -0.06
N LEU A 115 2.58 -32.15 1.14
CA LEU A 115 2.07 -31.41 2.29
C LEU A 115 2.02 -29.91 1.97
N GLN A 116 3.04 -29.36 1.31
CA GLN A 116 3.09 -27.97 0.84
C GLN A 116 1.90 -27.64 -0.08
N VAL A 117 1.64 -28.46 -1.12
CA VAL A 117 0.54 -28.21 -2.07
C VAL A 117 -0.82 -28.30 -1.38
N ARG A 118 -1.03 -29.33 -0.54
CA ARG A 118 -2.27 -29.53 0.22
C ARG A 118 -2.52 -28.39 1.21
N ALA A 119 -1.49 -27.98 1.94
CA ALA A 119 -1.54 -26.87 2.88
C ALA A 119 -1.88 -25.55 2.18
N ALA A 120 -1.22 -25.26 1.06
CA ALA A 120 -1.49 -24.05 0.27
C ALA A 120 -2.95 -24.01 -0.21
N ARG A 121 -3.50 -25.13 -0.68
CA ARG A 121 -4.91 -25.22 -1.08
C ARG A 121 -5.87 -24.96 0.09
N LEU A 122 -5.64 -25.57 1.26
CA LEU A 122 -6.46 -25.33 2.45
C LEU A 122 -6.37 -23.87 2.90
N MET A 123 -5.18 -23.29 2.89
CA MET A 123 -4.95 -21.90 3.23
C MET A 123 -5.72 -20.97 2.29
N MET A 124 -5.67 -21.19 0.97
CA MET A 124 -6.41 -20.40 -0.03
C MET A 124 -7.93 -20.55 0.12
N ALA A 125 -8.41 -21.72 0.58
CA ALA A 125 -9.81 -21.94 0.93
C ALA A 125 -10.23 -21.31 2.28
N GLY A 126 -9.34 -20.56 2.95
CA GLY A 126 -9.63 -19.93 4.24
C GLY A 126 -9.47 -20.85 5.45
N ALA A 127 -9.03 -22.09 5.26
CA ALA A 127 -8.88 -23.11 6.32
C ALA A 127 -7.47 -23.09 6.96
N GLY A 128 -6.99 -21.92 7.40
CA GLY A 128 -5.64 -21.71 7.93
C GLY A 128 -5.28 -22.63 9.10
N ALA A 129 -6.22 -22.86 10.03
CA ALA A 129 -6.01 -23.78 11.16
C ALA A 129 -5.74 -25.24 10.72
N ALA A 130 -6.39 -25.70 9.64
CA ALA A 130 -6.18 -27.03 9.10
C ALA A 130 -4.91 -27.12 8.23
N ALA A 131 -4.49 -26.03 7.61
CA ALA A 131 -3.29 -25.95 6.79
C ALA A 131 -2.01 -25.90 7.64
N LEU A 132 -2.05 -25.24 8.80
CA LEU A 132 -0.89 -24.99 9.65
C LEU A 132 -0.06 -26.23 9.96
N PRO A 133 -0.61 -27.35 10.49
CA PRO A 133 0.19 -28.53 10.80
C PRO A 133 0.83 -29.19 9.57
N LEU A 134 0.25 -28.99 8.38
CA LEU A 134 0.84 -29.50 7.13
C LEU A 134 2.06 -28.69 6.71
N PHE A 135 2.01 -27.36 6.87
CA PHE A 135 3.18 -26.52 6.64
C PHE A 135 4.28 -26.77 7.67
N GLU A 136 3.94 -26.94 8.94
CA GLU A 136 4.90 -27.29 10.00
C GLU A 136 5.63 -28.60 9.67
N ARG A 137 4.90 -29.62 9.29
CA ARG A 137 5.49 -30.91 8.89
C ARG A 137 6.33 -30.80 7.62
N SER A 138 5.89 -30.01 6.64
CA SER A 138 6.67 -29.76 5.41
C SER A 138 8.00 -29.07 5.74
N ALA A 139 7.98 -28.05 6.63
CA ALA A 139 9.19 -27.36 7.08
C ALA A 139 10.18 -28.27 7.82
N GLU A 140 9.68 -29.15 8.72
CA GLU A 140 10.50 -30.15 9.41
C GLU A 140 11.21 -31.12 8.44
N ILE A 141 10.51 -31.54 7.39
CA ILE A 141 11.08 -32.40 6.35
C ILE A 141 12.14 -31.64 5.56
N ALA A 142 11.83 -30.39 5.18
CA ALA A 142 12.73 -29.53 4.43
C ALA A 142 14.03 -29.26 5.19
N ASP A 143 13.95 -28.93 6.48
CA ASP A 143 15.10 -28.70 7.35
C ASP A 143 16.01 -29.94 7.46
N LYS A 144 15.44 -31.11 7.69
CA LYS A 144 16.19 -32.40 7.73
C LYS A 144 16.89 -32.73 6.42
N ARG A 145 16.38 -32.23 5.30
CA ARG A 145 16.90 -32.52 3.96
C ARG A 145 17.77 -31.40 3.40
N ASP A 146 17.96 -30.31 4.13
CA ASP A 146 18.62 -29.08 3.67
C ASP A 146 17.98 -28.51 2.38
N ASP A 147 16.63 -28.66 2.24
CA ASP A 147 15.87 -28.10 1.11
C ASP A 147 15.40 -26.69 1.45
N ALA A 148 16.23 -25.71 1.13
CA ALA A 148 15.99 -24.30 1.44
C ALA A 148 14.74 -23.73 0.73
N ASP A 149 14.43 -24.19 -0.48
CA ASP A 149 13.23 -23.77 -1.22
C ASP A 149 11.96 -24.21 -0.49
N LEU A 150 11.87 -25.48 -0.18
CA LEU A 150 10.70 -26.05 0.50
C LEU A 150 10.56 -25.48 1.92
N PHE A 151 11.66 -25.32 2.66
CA PHE A 151 11.68 -24.67 3.97
C PHE A 151 11.11 -23.26 3.93
N THR A 152 11.61 -22.47 2.98
CA THR A 152 11.15 -21.08 2.78
C THR A 152 9.65 -21.04 2.44
N LEU A 153 9.21 -21.83 1.45
CA LEU A 153 7.79 -21.86 1.05
C LEU A 153 6.87 -22.34 2.20
N ALA A 154 7.29 -23.33 2.95
CA ALA A 154 6.54 -23.83 4.10
C ALA A 154 6.46 -22.79 5.23
N GLY A 155 7.56 -22.11 5.51
CA GLY A 155 7.61 -21.01 6.49
C GLY A 155 6.72 -19.84 6.12
N LEU A 156 6.68 -19.44 4.84
CA LEU A 156 5.75 -18.40 4.35
C LEU A 156 4.30 -18.82 4.56
N GLY A 157 3.96 -20.07 4.21
CA GLY A 157 2.61 -20.63 4.40
C GLY A 157 2.24 -20.73 5.89
N ARG A 158 3.16 -21.18 6.74
CA ARG A 158 3.01 -21.23 8.21
C ARG A 158 2.71 -19.85 8.78
N SER A 159 3.49 -18.86 8.40
CA SER A 159 3.27 -17.46 8.82
C SER A 159 1.87 -16.97 8.43
N ARG A 160 1.45 -17.22 7.19
CA ARG A 160 0.11 -16.82 6.73
C ARG A 160 -1.01 -17.52 7.50
N CYS A 161 -0.88 -18.81 7.82
CA CYS A 161 -1.85 -19.55 8.63
C CYS A 161 -1.92 -19.03 10.07
N LEU A 162 -0.78 -18.70 10.68
CA LEU A 162 -0.70 -18.08 12.00
C LEU A 162 -1.42 -16.72 12.02
N GLN A 163 -1.23 -15.92 10.99
CA GLN A 163 -1.97 -14.67 10.82
C GLN A 163 -3.49 -14.90 10.73
N MET A 164 -3.93 -15.86 9.91
CA MET A 164 -5.35 -16.19 9.74
C MET A 164 -6.01 -16.67 11.05
N THR A 165 -5.22 -17.15 11.99
CA THR A 165 -5.66 -17.61 13.32
C THR A 165 -5.42 -16.60 14.44
N GLY A 166 -5.00 -15.36 14.12
CA GLY A 166 -4.78 -14.27 15.08
C GLY A 166 -3.48 -14.39 15.91
N ARG A 167 -2.56 -15.27 15.51
CA ARG A 167 -1.27 -15.49 16.19
C ARG A 167 -0.18 -14.62 15.57
N GLU A 168 -0.30 -13.30 15.74
CA GLU A 168 0.51 -12.31 15.03
C GLU A 168 2.01 -12.38 15.37
N ALA A 169 2.35 -12.55 16.66
CA ALA A 169 3.73 -12.66 17.11
C ALA A 169 4.43 -13.91 16.53
N ASP A 170 3.73 -15.05 16.57
CA ASP A 170 4.24 -16.31 16.01
C ASP A 170 4.39 -16.22 14.48
N SER A 171 3.45 -15.54 13.81
CA SER A 171 3.50 -15.28 12.36
C SER A 171 4.75 -14.50 11.99
N THR A 172 5.07 -13.45 12.75
CA THR A 172 6.26 -12.63 12.55
C THR A 172 7.54 -13.42 12.81
N ALA A 173 7.60 -14.18 13.89
CA ALA A 173 8.75 -15.04 14.21
C ALA A 173 9.02 -16.10 13.11
N ALA A 174 7.96 -16.68 12.55
CA ALA A 174 8.10 -17.63 11.44
C ALA A 174 8.70 -16.99 10.18
N LEU A 175 8.35 -15.72 9.88
CA LEU A 175 8.97 -14.99 8.77
C LEU A 175 10.42 -14.64 9.06
N ASP A 176 10.77 -14.25 10.30
CA ASP A 176 12.15 -13.95 10.67
C ASP A 176 13.06 -15.15 10.48
N GLU A 177 12.58 -16.33 10.84
CA GLU A 177 13.30 -17.59 10.62
C GLU A 177 13.56 -17.84 9.12
N VAL A 178 12.54 -17.64 8.29
CA VAL A 178 12.66 -17.76 6.82
C VAL A 178 13.69 -16.79 6.27
N MET A 179 13.69 -15.53 6.73
CA MET A 179 14.58 -14.52 6.20
C MET A 179 16.06 -14.78 6.46
N VAL A 180 16.41 -15.60 7.47
CA VAL A 180 17.78 -16.06 7.67
C VAL A 180 18.30 -16.84 6.46
N HIS A 181 17.49 -17.76 5.91
CA HIS A 181 17.83 -18.54 4.71
C HIS A 181 17.85 -17.67 3.44
N VAL A 182 16.91 -16.73 3.34
CA VAL A 182 16.77 -15.81 2.20
C VAL A 182 17.98 -14.88 2.08
N VAL A 183 18.39 -14.25 3.19
CA VAL A 183 19.56 -13.35 3.21
C VAL A 183 20.86 -14.09 2.95
N ALA A 184 20.95 -15.35 3.38
CA ALA A 184 22.09 -16.21 3.09
C ALA A 184 22.14 -16.71 1.63
N GLY A 185 21.16 -16.39 0.79
CA GLY A 185 21.09 -16.79 -0.63
C GLY A 185 20.94 -18.30 -0.83
N ARG A 186 20.38 -19.03 0.15
CA ARG A 186 20.30 -20.49 0.12
C ARG A 186 19.15 -21.02 -0.75
N ALA A 187 18.11 -20.22 -0.95
CA ALA A 187 16.95 -20.60 -1.77
C ALA A 187 17.10 -20.12 -3.23
N ALA A 188 16.30 -20.69 -4.12
CA ALA A 188 16.26 -20.28 -5.52
C ALA A 188 15.71 -18.84 -5.69
N PRO A 189 16.13 -18.11 -6.72
CA PRO A 189 15.79 -16.69 -6.90
C PRO A 189 14.28 -16.39 -6.89
N GLN A 190 13.44 -17.27 -7.47
CA GLN A 190 11.99 -17.11 -7.45
C GLN A 190 11.40 -17.22 -6.03
N VAL A 191 12.04 -17.99 -5.14
CA VAL A 191 11.62 -18.16 -3.75
C VAL A 191 12.11 -16.98 -2.90
N ILE A 192 13.35 -16.54 -3.11
CA ILE A 192 13.94 -15.37 -2.44
C ILE A 192 13.08 -14.13 -2.70
N GLY A 193 12.75 -13.85 -3.96
CA GLY A 193 11.94 -12.69 -4.31
C GLY A 193 10.53 -12.73 -3.69
N LEU A 194 9.89 -13.92 -3.68
CA LEU A 194 8.61 -14.12 -3.01
C LEU A 194 8.71 -13.84 -1.51
N ALA A 195 9.74 -14.35 -0.85
CA ALA A 195 9.93 -14.17 0.60
C ALA A 195 10.10 -12.70 0.97
N TYR A 196 10.90 -11.94 0.23
CA TYR A 196 11.01 -10.49 0.42
C TYR A 196 9.66 -9.78 0.26
N CYS A 197 8.89 -10.10 -0.80
CA CYS A 197 7.58 -9.49 -1.02
C CYS A 197 6.62 -9.78 0.14
N VAL A 198 6.54 -11.04 0.61
CA VAL A 198 5.68 -11.41 1.75
C VAL A 198 6.11 -10.71 3.04
N MET A 199 7.41 -10.62 3.30
CA MET A 199 7.94 -9.94 4.48
C MET A 199 7.61 -8.44 4.48
N ILE A 200 7.76 -7.76 3.33
CA ILE A 200 7.47 -6.33 3.19
C ILE A 200 5.97 -6.08 3.34
N ASP A 201 5.14 -6.86 2.62
CA ASP A 201 3.68 -6.77 2.71
C ASP A 201 3.19 -6.97 4.15
N ARG A 202 3.77 -7.95 4.83
CA ARG A 202 3.46 -8.22 6.24
C ARG A 202 3.86 -7.06 7.15
N SER A 203 5.06 -6.50 6.97
CA SER A 203 5.53 -5.35 7.76
C SER A 203 4.64 -4.12 7.54
N LEU A 204 4.25 -3.84 6.30
CA LEU A 204 3.28 -2.79 5.99
C LEU A 204 1.89 -3.09 6.58
N GLY A 205 1.44 -4.34 6.52
CA GLY A 205 0.17 -4.79 7.09
C GLY A 205 0.09 -4.58 8.60
N LEU A 206 1.21 -4.69 9.30
CA LEU A 206 1.35 -4.43 10.73
C LEU A 206 1.69 -2.97 11.08
N PHE A 207 1.79 -2.08 10.10
CA PHE A 207 2.25 -0.70 10.27
C PHE A 207 3.68 -0.57 10.83
N ASP A 208 4.52 -1.61 10.69
CA ASP A 208 5.93 -1.58 11.05
C ASP A 208 6.76 -0.95 9.92
N LEU A 209 6.73 0.37 9.84
CA LEU A 209 7.44 1.11 8.80
C LEU A 209 8.96 0.94 8.84
N PRO A 210 9.63 0.93 10.00
CA PRO A 210 11.07 0.69 10.06
C PRO A 210 11.46 -0.63 9.41
N ARG A 211 10.76 -1.69 9.73
CA ARG A 211 10.98 -3.03 9.19
C ARG A 211 10.65 -3.10 7.68
N ALA A 212 9.54 -2.50 7.25
CA ALA A 212 9.18 -2.42 5.84
C ALA A 212 10.26 -1.70 5.01
N ARG A 213 10.84 -0.62 5.54
CA ARG A 213 11.95 0.12 4.90
C ARG A 213 13.22 -0.72 4.77
N GLU A 214 13.60 -1.40 5.83
CA GLU A 214 14.79 -2.26 5.85
C GLU A 214 14.69 -3.34 4.77
N TRP A 215 13.59 -4.09 4.75
CA TRP A 215 13.39 -5.17 3.80
C TRP A 215 13.17 -4.71 2.37
N THR A 216 12.53 -3.56 2.16
CA THR A 216 12.42 -2.95 0.81
C THR A 216 13.79 -2.52 0.28
N GLY A 217 14.64 -1.99 1.15
CA GLY A 217 16.03 -1.69 0.80
C GLY A 217 16.84 -2.95 0.46
N ALA A 218 16.67 -4.01 1.22
CA ALA A 218 17.33 -5.30 0.97
C ALA A 218 16.86 -5.93 -0.36
N LEU A 219 15.55 -5.95 -0.61
CA LEU A 219 14.99 -6.42 -1.88
C LEU A 219 15.52 -5.59 -3.06
N GLY A 220 15.58 -4.25 -2.91
CA GLY A 220 16.11 -3.39 -3.98
C GLY A 220 17.55 -3.75 -4.35
N ARG A 221 18.43 -3.90 -3.38
CA ARG A 221 19.83 -4.32 -3.61
C ARG A 221 19.89 -5.69 -4.30
N TRP A 222 19.14 -6.65 -3.78
CA TRP A 222 19.11 -7.99 -4.38
C TRP A 222 18.60 -7.99 -5.83
N VAL A 223 17.53 -7.21 -6.14
CA VAL A 223 17.01 -7.06 -7.52
C VAL A 223 18.02 -6.39 -8.45
N ASP A 224 18.77 -5.39 -7.95
CA ASP A 224 19.79 -4.71 -8.76
C ASP A 224 20.95 -5.63 -9.16
N GLU A 225 21.20 -6.68 -8.38
CA GLU A 225 22.16 -7.74 -8.67
C GLU A 225 21.61 -8.77 -9.70
N GLN A 226 20.31 -8.79 -9.97
CA GLN A 226 19.65 -9.75 -10.87
C GLN A 226 19.33 -9.10 -12.21
N ARG A 227 20.22 -9.19 -13.18
CA ARG A 227 20.01 -8.57 -14.50
C ARG A 227 18.84 -9.16 -15.26
N GLY A 228 17.93 -8.30 -15.72
CA GLY A 228 16.78 -8.69 -16.55
C GLY A 228 15.54 -9.12 -15.77
N MET A 229 15.62 -9.29 -14.45
CA MET A 229 14.48 -9.72 -13.64
C MET A 229 13.28 -8.74 -13.74
N VAL A 230 12.08 -9.27 -13.93
CA VAL A 230 10.82 -8.51 -14.10
C VAL A 230 9.84 -8.72 -12.93
N PRO A 231 9.47 -9.95 -12.50
CA PRO A 231 8.33 -10.18 -11.61
C PRO A 231 8.40 -9.40 -10.29
N TYR A 232 9.46 -9.58 -9.52
CA TYR A 232 9.60 -8.92 -8.22
C TYR A 232 10.00 -7.45 -8.35
N ARG A 233 10.52 -7.04 -9.52
CA ARG A 233 10.87 -5.64 -9.77
C ARG A 233 9.63 -4.76 -9.79
N GLY A 234 8.54 -5.19 -10.41
CA GLY A 234 7.27 -4.47 -10.43
C GLY A 234 6.66 -4.32 -9.03
N SER A 235 6.53 -5.42 -8.29
CA SER A 235 6.03 -5.42 -6.90
C SER A 235 6.95 -4.63 -5.96
N CYS A 236 8.28 -4.75 -6.11
CA CYS A 236 9.25 -3.96 -5.35
C CYS A 236 9.03 -2.45 -5.58
N LEU A 237 8.78 -2.03 -6.82
CA LEU A 237 8.54 -0.63 -7.16
C LEU A 237 7.26 -0.09 -6.50
N VAL A 238 6.20 -0.92 -6.39
CA VAL A 238 4.97 -0.55 -5.68
C VAL A 238 5.25 -0.31 -4.18
N HIS A 239 5.93 -1.25 -3.52
CA HIS A 239 6.30 -1.11 -2.10
C HIS A 239 7.21 0.10 -1.89
N ARG A 240 8.22 0.28 -2.76
CA ARG A 240 9.13 1.43 -2.70
C ARG A 240 8.40 2.74 -2.90
N ALA A 241 7.44 2.80 -3.84
CA ALA A 241 6.61 3.98 -4.05
C ALA A 241 5.78 4.32 -2.80
N GLU A 242 5.23 3.32 -2.12
CA GLU A 242 4.48 3.53 -0.88
C GLU A 242 5.35 4.09 0.24
N ILE A 243 6.53 3.52 0.45
CA ILE A 243 7.47 3.98 1.48
C ILE A 243 7.96 5.40 1.17
N LEU A 244 8.34 5.69 -0.07
CA LEU A 244 8.74 7.02 -0.50
C LEU A 244 7.61 8.04 -0.37
N GLN A 245 6.35 7.63 -0.64
CA GLN A 245 5.17 8.47 -0.42
C GLN A 245 5.05 8.87 1.05
N LEU A 246 5.16 7.90 1.97
CA LEU A 246 5.09 8.14 3.41
C LEU A 246 6.22 9.06 3.90
N GLN A 247 7.42 8.92 3.34
CA GLN A 247 8.59 9.76 3.65
C GLN A 247 8.55 11.16 3.02
N GLY A 248 7.53 11.45 2.20
CA GLY A 248 7.42 12.74 1.51
C GLY A 248 8.29 12.89 0.27
N ALA A 249 9.01 11.86 -0.16
CA ALA A 249 9.80 11.85 -1.40
C ALA A 249 8.89 11.61 -2.63
N TRP A 250 7.86 12.45 -2.80
CA TRP A 250 6.76 12.20 -3.73
C TRP A 250 7.16 12.19 -5.21
N THR A 251 8.23 12.90 -5.57
CA THR A 251 8.74 12.87 -6.96
C THR A 251 9.32 11.52 -7.30
N ASP A 252 10.10 10.95 -6.38
CA ASP A 252 10.67 9.62 -6.56
C ASP A 252 9.57 8.55 -6.43
N ALA A 253 8.64 8.72 -5.49
CA ALA A 253 7.49 7.81 -5.35
C ALA A 253 6.66 7.72 -6.64
N ALA A 254 6.36 8.86 -7.28
CA ALA A 254 5.60 8.90 -8.53
C ALA A 254 6.33 8.17 -9.66
N ARG A 255 7.63 8.43 -9.80
CA ARG A 255 8.46 7.73 -10.80
C ARG A 255 8.47 6.21 -10.58
N GLN A 256 8.56 5.75 -9.32
CA GLN A 256 8.51 4.33 -9.01
C GLN A 256 7.13 3.71 -9.32
N ALA A 257 6.04 4.43 -8.99
CA ALA A 257 4.69 3.95 -9.27
C ALA A 257 4.37 3.87 -10.78
N GLU A 258 4.81 4.87 -11.57
CA GLU A 258 4.67 4.88 -13.03
C GLU A 258 5.48 3.73 -13.66
N LEU A 259 6.73 3.55 -13.24
CA LEU A 259 7.57 2.45 -13.71
C LEU A 259 6.97 1.08 -13.34
N ALA A 260 6.35 0.95 -12.15
CA ALA A 260 5.62 -0.25 -11.77
C ALA A 260 4.44 -0.52 -12.72
N CYS A 261 3.65 0.51 -13.07
CA CYS A 261 2.56 0.36 -14.03
C CYS A 261 3.04 -0.14 -15.40
N GLU A 262 4.17 0.38 -15.88
CA GLU A 262 4.74 -0.05 -17.15
C GLU A 262 5.22 -1.51 -17.13
N GLN A 263 5.93 -1.91 -16.09
CA GLN A 263 6.49 -3.25 -15.97
C GLN A 263 5.40 -4.30 -15.73
N LEU A 264 4.50 -4.07 -14.76
CA LEU A 264 3.40 -4.98 -14.44
C LEU A 264 2.35 -5.05 -15.56
N GLY A 265 2.17 -3.98 -16.33
CA GLY A 265 1.30 -3.97 -17.50
C GLY A 265 1.73 -4.92 -18.61
N ARG A 266 3.01 -5.24 -18.68
CA ARG A 266 3.56 -6.21 -19.65
C ARG A 266 3.42 -7.66 -19.18
N SER A 267 3.51 -7.89 -17.87
CA SER A 267 3.43 -9.22 -17.26
C SER A 267 2.01 -9.66 -16.90
N GLY A 268 1.04 -8.73 -16.85
CA GLY A 268 -0.36 -9.03 -16.47
C GLY A 268 -0.54 -9.37 -15.00
N GLU A 269 0.41 -8.97 -14.14
CA GLU A 269 0.37 -9.27 -12.71
C GLU A 269 -0.73 -8.51 -11.96
N ALA A 270 -1.33 -9.14 -10.95
CA ALA A 270 -2.36 -8.53 -10.11
C ALA A 270 -1.89 -7.26 -9.38
N ALA A 271 -0.59 -7.13 -9.12
CA ALA A 271 0.02 -5.97 -8.48
C ALA A 271 -0.12 -4.65 -9.28
N ILE A 272 -0.47 -4.71 -10.58
CA ILE A 272 -0.73 -3.52 -11.40
C ILE A 272 -1.82 -2.62 -10.82
N ALA A 273 -2.83 -3.21 -10.19
CA ALA A 273 -3.91 -2.48 -9.55
C ALA A 273 -3.41 -1.59 -8.40
N ALA A 274 -2.52 -2.13 -7.56
CA ALA A 274 -1.88 -1.39 -6.48
C ALA A 274 -0.95 -0.28 -7.02
N ALA A 275 -0.24 -0.50 -8.14
CA ALA A 275 0.57 0.52 -8.79
C ALA A 275 -0.29 1.71 -9.23
N HIS A 276 -1.43 1.47 -9.91
CA HIS A 276 -2.37 2.53 -10.29
C HIS A 276 -2.94 3.25 -9.07
N TYR A 277 -3.25 2.54 -7.99
CA TYR A 277 -3.68 3.16 -6.74
C TYR A 277 -2.61 4.13 -6.18
N ARG A 278 -1.33 3.76 -6.19
CA ARG A 278 -0.22 4.65 -5.76
C ARG A 278 -0.11 5.89 -6.64
N VAL A 279 -0.25 5.75 -7.97
CA VAL A 279 -0.32 6.91 -8.88
C VAL A 279 -1.48 7.83 -8.48
N GLY A 280 -2.65 7.26 -8.18
CA GLY A 280 -3.81 8.02 -7.72
C GLY A 280 -3.58 8.78 -6.41
N GLU A 281 -2.99 8.12 -5.40
CA GLU A 281 -2.67 8.76 -4.11
C GLU A 281 -1.68 9.91 -4.27
N LEU A 282 -0.60 9.72 -5.03
CA LEU A 282 0.40 10.76 -5.26
C LEU A 282 -0.16 11.95 -6.04
N ALA A 283 -1.01 11.68 -7.04
CA ALA A 283 -1.70 12.72 -7.78
C ALA A 283 -2.68 13.50 -6.89
N ARG A 284 -3.44 12.80 -6.02
CA ARG A 284 -4.35 13.40 -5.04
C ARG A 284 -3.59 14.32 -4.06
N LEU A 285 -2.50 13.83 -3.49
CA LEU A 285 -1.67 14.60 -2.56
C LEU A 285 -1.11 15.89 -3.18
N ARG A 286 -0.89 15.90 -4.49
CA ARG A 286 -0.41 17.05 -5.28
C ARG A 286 -1.53 17.94 -5.88
N GLY A 287 -2.80 17.62 -5.62
CA GLY A 287 -3.92 18.39 -6.18
C GLY A 287 -4.21 18.12 -7.66
N GLN A 288 -3.65 17.09 -8.24
CA GLN A 288 -3.86 16.70 -9.64
C GLN A 288 -5.14 15.83 -9.77
N TRP A 289 -6.30 16.43 -9.47
CA TRP A 289 -7.56 15.74 -9.27
C TRP A 289 -7.98 14.84 -10.44
N ASN A 290 -7.83 15.29 -11.67
CA ASN A 290 -8.20 14.50 -12.86
C ASN A 290 -7.29 13.27 -13.04
N VAL A 291 -5.99 13.43 -12.78
CA VAL A 291 -5.02 12.32 -12.83
C VAL A 291 -5.34 11.29 -11.74
N ALA A 292 -5.62 11.76 -10.51
CA ALA A 292 -6.00 10.91 -9.40
C ALA A 292 -7.26 10.10 -9.71
N GLU A 293 -8.30 10.74 -10.24
CA GLU A 293 -9.56 10.07 -10.60
C GLU A 293 -9.38 9.01 -11.67
N ALA A 294 -8.62 9.31 -12.73
CA ALA A 294 -8.31 8.35 -13.79
C ALA A 294 -7.52 7.15 -13.25
N ALA A 295 -6.54 7.39 -12.38
CA ALA A 295 -5.72 6.35 -11.77
C ALA A 295 -6.54 5.42 -10.84
N TYR A 296 -7.41 5.98 -9.99
CA TYR A 296 -8.32 5.18 -9.15
C TYR A 296 -9.32 4.38 -10.00
N THR A 297 -9.86 4.97 -11.06
CA THR A 297 -10.76 4.25 -11.99
C THR A 297 -10.03 3.05 -12.61
N ARG A 298 -8.77 3.25 -12.97
CA ARG A 298 -7.93 2.18 -13.52
C ARG A 298 -7.67 1.09 -12.48
N ALA A 299 -7.29 1.44 -11.25
CA ALA A 299 -7.12 0.48 -10.16
C ALA A 299 -8.39 -0.33 -9.91
N ALA A 300 -9.55 0.34 -9.85
CA ALA A 300 -10.85 -0.30 -9.66
C ALA A 300 -11.21 -1.26 -10.81
N SER A 301 -10.82 -0.97 -12.06
CA SER A 301 -11.07 -1.87 -13.20
C SER A 301 -10.33 -3.22 -13.09
N TYR A 302 -9.29 -3.29 -12.25
CA TYR A 302 -8.60 -4.51 -11.88
C TYR A 302 -9.14 -5.13 -10.57
N GLY A 303 -10.26 -4.64 -10.04
CA GLY A 303 -10.87 -5.16 -8.80
C GLY A 303 -10.21 -4.66 -7.51
N TYR A 304 -9.38 -3.61 -7.55
CA TYR A 304 -8.74 -3.06 -6.36
C TYR A 304 -9.70 -2.13 -5.59
N GLU A 305 -9.72 -2.25 -4.25
CA GLU A 305 -10.46 -1.30 -3.41
C GLU A 305 -9.71 0.04 -3.37
N VAL A 306 -10.36 1.08 -3.88
CA VAL A 306 -9.75 2.42 -4.01
C VAL A 306 -10.07 3.36 -2.85
N GLN A 307 -10.76 2.87 -1.82
CA GLN A 307 -10.95 3.60 -0.58
C GLN A 307 -9.74 3.39 0.35
N PRO A 308 -9.42 4.39 1.19
CA PRO A 308 -10.08 5.68 1.37
C PRO A 308 -9.65 6.78 0.38
N GLY A 309 -8.71 6.52 -0.53
CA GLY A 309 -8.12 7.52 -1.42
C GLY A 309 -9.16 8.25 -2.26
N LEU A 310 -10.09 7.51 -2.87
CA LEU A 310 -11.16 8.11 -3.68
C LEU A 310 -12.11 8.97 -2.83
N ALA A 311 -12.44 8.58 -1.60
CA ALA A 311 -13.28 9.38 -0.73
C ALA A 311 -12.60 10.71 -0.35
N ARG A 312 -11.32 10.68 -0.01
CA ARG A 312 -10.52 11.90 0.23
C ARG A 312 -10.47 12.81 -1.01
N LEU A 313 -10.33 12.23 -2.20
CA LEU A 313 -10.41 12.99 -3.46
C LEU A 313 -11.79 13.64 -3.61
N ARG A 314 -12.88 12.93 -3.31
CA ARG A 314 -14.24 13.48 -3.40
C ARG A 314 -14.45 14.66 -2.43
N VAL A 315 -13.91 14.59 -1.22
CA VAL A 315 -13.93 15.71 -0.27
C VAL A 315 -13.18 16.92 -0.85
N ALA A 316 -11.97 16.72 -1.37
CA ALA A 316 -11.19 17.78 -2.00
C ALA A 316 -11.90 18.43 -3.21
N GLN A 317 -12.73 17.66 -3.92
CA GLN A 317 -13.58 18.15 -5.02
C GLN A 317 -14.90 18.80 -4.54
N GLY A 318 -15.15 18.89 -3.21
CA GLY A 318 -16.42 19.38 -2.66
C GLY A 318 -17.59 18.39 -2.73
N ARG A 319 -17.35 17.16 -3.16
CA ARG A 319 -18.38 16.10 -3.36
C ARG A 319 -18.53 15.23 -2.10
N ARG A 320 -18.89 15.87 -0.98
CA ARG A 320 -18.90 15.27 0.37
C ARG A 320 -19.84 14.08 0.50
N ASP A 321 -21.04 14.16 -0.10
CA ASP A 321 -22.02 13.05 -0.04
C ASP A 321 -21.49 11.80 -0.75
N ALA A 322 -20.86 11.96 -1.90
CA ALA A 322 -20.25 10.85 -2.62
C ALA A 322 -19.08 10.21 -1.85
N ALA A 323 -18.31 11.02 -1.10
CA ALA A 323 -17.25 10.53 -0.23
C ALA A 323 -17.84 9.68 0.91
N THR A 324 -18.86 10.18 1.60
CA THR A 324 -19.52 9.48 2.72
C THR A 324 -20.13 8.15 2.27
N VAL A 325 -20.86 8.14 1.14
CA VAL A 325 -21.49 6.92 0.61
C VAL A 325 -20.44 5.88 0.21
N GLY A 326 -19.40 6.30 -0.52
CA GLY A 326 -18.34 5.40 -0.97
C GLY A 326 -17.57 4.78 0.19
N LEU A 327 -17.22 5.57 1.20
CA LEU A 327 -16.49 5.09 2.36
C LEU A 327 -17.32 4.15 3.24
N ARG A 328 -18.61 4.49 3.46
CA ARG A 328 -19.53 3.63 4.21
C ARG A 328 -19.66 2.27 3.55
N ARG A 329 -19.85 2.23 2.23
CA ARG A 329 -19.90 0.97 1.49
C ARG A 329 -18.66 0.11 1.73
N ALA A 330 -17.45 0.70 1.66
CA ALA A 330 -16.21 -0.02 1.91
C ALA A 330 -16.09 -0.53 3.36
N LEU A 331 -16.64 0.21 4.33
CA LEU A 331 -16.69 -0.19 5.74
C LEU A 331 -17.75 -1.28 6.02
N ASP A 332 -18.85 -1.31 5.27
CA ASP A 332 -19.92 -2.32 5.39
C ASP A 332 -19.48 -3.68 4.79
N GLU A 333 -18.50 -3.68 3.89
CA GLU A 333 -17.94 -4.93 3.39
C GLU A 333 -17.12 -5.63 4.48
N PRO A 334 -17.32 -6.93 4.73
CA PRO A 334 -16.59 -7.65 5.75
C PRO A 334 -15.12 -7.81 5.34
N SER A 335 -14.32 -6.81 5.61
CA SER A 335 -12.88 -6.86 5.39
C SER A 335 -12.20 -7.64 6.52
N ARG A 336 -11.41 -8.65 6.17
CA ARG A 336 -10.48 -9.33 7.09
C ARG A 336 -9.12 -8.62 7.15
N ASP A 337 -8.92 -7.60 6.34
CA ASP A 337 -7.69 -6.81 6.33
C ASP A 337 -7.73 -5.75 7.44
N TYR A 338 -7.01 -6.06 8.51
CA TYR A 338 -6.84 -5.19 9.67
C TYR A 338 -6.34 -3.79 9.30
N ARG A 339 -5.34 -3.74 8.40
CA ARG A 339 -4.74 -2.48 7.95
C ARG A 339 -5.76 -1.62 7.19
N ALA A 340 -6.46 -2.22 6.24
CA ALA A 340 -7.48 -1.53 5.46
C ALA A 340 -8.57 -0.97 6.39
N ARG A 341 -9.04 -1.77 7.36
CA ARG A 341 -10.05 -1.33 8.33
C ARG A 341 -9.62 -0.11 9.13
N CYS A 342 -8.39 -0.10 9.68
CA CYS A 342 -7.86 1.04 10.42
C CYS A 342 -7.77 2.31 9.57
N LEU A 343 -7.29 2.20 8.32
CA LEU A 343 -7.18 3.33 7.40
C LEU A 343 -8.53 3.88 6.96
N LEU A 344 -9.53 3.01 6.76
CA LEU A 344 -10.90 3.40 6.44
C LEU A 344 -11.55 4.14 7.61
N LEU A 345 -11.39 3.66 8.86
CA LEU A 345 -11.93 4.31 10.05
C LEU A 345 -11.30 5.69 10.29
N ALA A 346 -9.98 5.81 10.14
CA ALA A 346 -9.31 7.11 10.22
C ALA A 346 -9.84 8.11 9.17
N ALA A 347 -10.03 7.65 7.93
CA ALA A 347 -10.63 8.48 6.89
C ALA A 347 -12.11 8.80 7.18
N GLN A 348 -12.84 7.90 7.84
CA GLN A 348 -14.22 8.17 8.26
C GLN A 348 -14.28 9.32 9.26
N VAL A 349 -13.34 9.39 10.21
CA VAL A 349 -13.23 10.52 11.13
C VAL A 349 -13.01 11.83 10.36
N GLU A 350 -12.05 11.88 9.43
CA GLU A 350 -11.78 13.05 8.61
C GLU A 350 -13.03 13.52 7.84
N ILE A 351 -13.71 12.60 7.18
CA ILE A 351 -14.88 12.91 6.35
C ILE A 351 -16.09 13.29 7.21
N ALA A 352 -16.31 12.60 8.32
CA ALA A 352 -17.39 12.90 9.26
C ALA A 352 -17.24 14.31 9.86
N LEU A 353 -16.02 14.69 10.26
CA LEU A 353 -15.73 16.03 10.75
C LEU A 353 -15.91 17.09 9.64
N ALA A 354 -15.47 16.81 8.42
CA ALA A 354 -15.66 17.70 7.27
C ALA A 354 -17.13 17.91 6.89
N THR A 355 -18.02 16.97 7.24
CA THR A 355 -19.48 17.04 7.02
C THR A 355 -20.26 17.49 8.26
N GLY A 356 -19.59 17.68 9.39
CA GLY A 356 -20.21 18.08 10.67
C GLY A 356 -20.86 16.93 11.44
N ASP A 357 -20.70 15.68 11.03
CA ASP A 357 -21.25 14.47 11.69
C ASP A 357 -20.32 14.00 12.81
N ARG A 358 -20.39 14.69 13.97
CA ARG A 358 -19.54 14.38 15.13
C ARG A 358 -19.86 13.02 15.75
N ASP A 359 -21.09 12.55 15.66
CA ASP A 359 -21.48 11.25 16.21
C ASP A 359 -20.81 10.12 15.42
N CYS A 360 -20.81 10.22 14.10
CA CYS A 360 -20.10 9.30 13.23
C CYS A 360 -18.58 9.33 13.50
N ALA A 361 -17.99 10.52 13.70
CA ALA A 361 -16.57 10.63 14.04
C ALA A 361 -16.23 9.94 15.36
N ARG A 362 -17.03 10.16 16.42
CA ARG A 362 -16.84 9.49 17.72
C ARG A 362 -16.97 7.95 17.63
N ALA A 363 -17.95 7.47 16.87
CA ALA A 363 -18.14 6.04 16.66
C ALA A 363 -16.94 5.41 15.94
N ALA A 364 -16.41 6.08 14.91
CA ALA A 364 -15.23 5.62 14.18
C ALA A 364 -13.96 5.63 15.04
N VAL A 365 -13.76 6.65 15.89
CA VAL A 365 -12.66 6.67 16.86
C VAL A 365 -12.78 5.52 17.86
N ALA A 366 -13.97 5.26 18.42
CA ALA A 366 -14.18 4.18 19.36
C ALA A 366 -13.92 2.79 18.75
N GLU A 367 -14.31 2.58 17.49
CA GLU A 367 -14.00 1.34 16.77
C GLU A 367 -12.49 1.22 16.49
N LEU A 368 -11.84 2.31 16.09
CA LEU A 368 -10.39 2.32 15.85
C LEU A 368 -9.61 2.04 17.14
N ASP A 369 -10.02 2.62 18.28
CA ASP A 369 -9.42 2.39 19.60
C ASP A 369 -9.53 0.91 20.02
N ASN A 370 -10.68 0.28 19.78
CA ASN A 370 -10.86 -1.15 20.04
C ASN A 370 -9.96 -2.05 19.19
N LEU A 371 -9.58 -1.59 17.98
CA LEU A 371 -8.66 -2.31 17.10
C LEU A 371 -7.19 -2.09 17.49
N VAL A 372 -6.88 -0.90 18.03
CA VAL A 372 -5.52 -0.51 18.44
C VAL A 372 -5.26 -1.02 19.86
N GLY A 373 -4.63 -2.18 19.99
CA GLY A 373 -4.23 -2.70 21.28
C GLY A 373 -3.07 -1.91 21.91
N PRO A 374 -2.74 -2.18 23.18
CA PRO A 374 -1.69 -1.47 23.92
C PRO A 374 -0.28 -1.62 23.31
N ASP A 375 -0.04 -2.73 22.61
CA ASP A 375 1.24 -3.04 21.95
C ASP A 375 1.25 -2.71 20.45
N ALA A 376 0.33 -1.84 20.01
CA ALA A 376 0.22 -1.46 18.61
C ALA A 376 1.47 -0.74 18.09
N ALA A 377 1.74 -0.92 16.79
CA ALA A 377 2.82 -0.21 16.12
C ALA A 377 2.69 1.32 16.28
N PRO A 378 3.80 2.06 16.44
CA PRO A 378 3.78 3.51 16.67
C PRO A 378 2.99 4.30 15.60
N PHE A 379 2.98 3.83 14.35
CA PHE A 379 2.20 4.43 13.28
C PHE A 379 0.69 4.39 13.61
N LEU A 380 0.20 3.25 14.04
CA LEU A 380 -1.22 3.06 14.32
C LEU A 380 -1.66 3.83 15.58
N THR A 381 -0.80 3.88 16.60
CA THR A 381 -1.02 4.72 17.78
C THR A 381 -1.13 6.20 17.38
N ALA A 382 -0.24 6.70 16.54
CA ALA A 382 -0.28 8.08 16.07
C ALA A 382 -1.52 8.37 15.19
N LEU A 383 -1.96 7.39 14.39
CA LEU A 383 -3.19 7.49 13.60
C LEU A 383 -4.43 7.64 14.51
N LEU A 384 -4.53 6.82 15.56
CA LEU A 384 -5.60 6.91 16.56
C LEU A 384 -5.54 8.24 17.33
N GLU A 385 -4.36 8.64 17.81
CA GLU A 385 -4.18 9.88 18.56
C GLU A 385 -4.52 11.12 17.70
N HIS A 386 -4.20 11.10 16.42
CA HIS A 386 -4.61 12.14 15.47
C HIS A 386 -6.13 12.19 15.31
N ALA A 387 -6.77 11.05 15.04
CA ALA A 387 -8.22 10.95 14.86
C ALA A 387 -8.99 11.34 16.13
N ALA A 388 -8.56 10.85 17.28
CA ALA A 388 -9.15 11.19 18.57
C ALA A 388 -8.97 12.68 18.90
N GLY A 389 -7.77 13.21 18.68
CA GLY A 389 -7.47 14.63 18.88
C GLY A 389 -8.31 15.54 18.01
N ALA A 390 -8.50 15.22 16.74
CA ALA A 390 -9.36 15.96 15.83
C ALA A 390 -10.83 15.95 16.29
N THR A 391 -11.33 14.79 16.73
CA THR A 391 -12.70 14.65 17.24
C THR A 391 -12.91 15.43 18.53
N LEU A 392 -11.98 15.34 19.49
CA LEU A 392 -12.01 16.10 20.74
C LEU A 392 -11.99 17.62 20.49
N LEU A 393 -11.21 18.07 19.50
CA LEU A 393 -11.17 19.49 19.11
C LEU A 393 -12.52 19.94 18.57
N ALA A 394 -13.14 19.17 17.72
CA ALA A 394 -14.47 19.46 17.17
C ALA A 394 -15.57 19.45 18.26
N ASP A 395 -15.41 18.66 19.33
CA ASP A 395 -16.30 18.61 20.50
C ASP A 395 -16.01 19.73 21.53
N GLY A 396 -14.99 20.56 21.31
CA GLY A 396 -14.61 21.65 22.21
C GLY A 396 -13.78 21.22 23.42
N ALA A 397 -13.36 19.95 23.51
CA ALA A 397 -12.48 19.44 24.57
C ALA A 397 -11.00 19.78 24.29
N THR A 398 -10.70 21.07 24.09
CA THR A 398 -9.48 21.58 23.48
C THR A 398 -8.18 21.18 24.20
N HIS A 399 -8.16 21.16 25.55
CA HIS A 399 -6.98 20.72 26.30
C HIS A 399 -6.65 19.23 26.06
N ALA A 400 -7.67 18.38 26.06
CA ALA A 400 -7.50 16.96 25.79
C ALA A 400 -7.08 16.71 24.33
N ALA A 401 -7.69 17.46 23.40
CA ALA A 401 -7.32 17.44 21.97
C ALA A 401 -5.84 17.78 21.78
N LEU A 402 -5.37 18.89 22.38
CA LEU A 402 -3.98 19.34 22.26
C LEU A 402 -2.99 18.30 22.78
N ALA A 403 -3.33 17.62 23.89
CA ALA A 403 -2.48 16.56 24.44
C ALA A 403 -2.34 15.37 23.46
N GLN A 404 -3.47 14.91 22.88
CA GLN A 404 -3.48 13.83 21.87
C GLN A 404 -2.70 14.22 20.62
N LEU A 405 -3.00 15.39 20.03
CA LEU A 405 -2.38 15.87 18.81
C LEU A 405 -0.86 16.08 18.94
N ARG A 406 -0.37 16.55 20.10
CA ARG A 406 1.07 16.68 20.35
C ARG A 406 1.78 15.33 20.38
N ARG A 407 1.16 14.30 20.98
CA ARG A 407 1.74 12.95 20.95
C ARG A 407 1.80 12.39 19.54
N ALA A 408 0.68 12.49 18.80
CA ALA A 408 0.63 12.09 17.40
C ALA A 408 1.72 12.81 16.56
N ALA A 409 1.82 14.14 16.67
CA ALA A 409 2.82 14.92 15.95
C ALA A 409 4.27 14.48 16.25
N THR A 410 4.57 14.19 17.51
CA THR A 410 5.88 13.69 17.95
C THR A 410 6.17 12.32 17.34
N THR A 411 5.18 11.43 17.34
CA THR A 411 5.33 10.08 16.77
C THR A 411 5.49 10.13 15.25
N TRP A 412 4.70 10.96 14.53
CA TRP A 412 4.87 11.14 13.09
C TRP A 412 6.26 11.67 12.72
N GLN A 413 6.81 12.59 13.50
CA GLN A 413 8.18 13.09 13.31
C GLN A 413 9.22 11.99 13.48
N ARG A 414 9.09 11.19 14.56
CA ARG A 414 10.01 10.08 14.84
C ARG A 414 9.94 9.00 13.75
N LEU A 415 8.77 8.78 13.16
CA LEU A 415 8.58 7.84 12.05
C LEU A 415 8.98 8.40 10.68
N ASP A 416 9.36 9.68 10.61
CA ASP A 416 9.66 10.37 9.36
C ASP A 416 8.50 10.29 8.36
N VAL A 417 7.30 10.69 8.80
CA VAL A 417 6.06 10.79 8.01
C VAL A 417 5.62 12.25 7.95
N PRO A 418 6.26 13.09 7.13
CA PRO A 418 6.16 14.54 7.20
C PRO A 418 4.78 15.09 6.81
N TYR A 419 4.03 14.41 5.94
CA TYR A 419 2.69 14.84 5.56
C TYR A 419 1.72 14.77 6.73
N GLU A 420 1.64 13.61 7.40
CA GLU A 420 0.77 13.41 8.56
C GLU A 420 1.21 14.30 9.75
N ALA A 421 2.52 14.47 9.92
CA ALA A 421 3.06 15.39 10.92
C ALA A 421 2.61 16.83 10.69
N ALA A 422 2.60 17.28 9.43
CA ALA A 422 2.17 18.64 9.08
C ALA A 422 0.66 18.83 9.29
N HIS A 423 -0.16 17.87 8.86
CA HIS A 423 -1.62 17.91 9.09
C HIS A 423 -1.96 17.91 10.58
N THR A 424 -1.30 17.06 11.37
CA THR A 424 -1.49 17.04 12.84
C THR A 424 -1.10 18.38 13.48
N ARG A 425 -0.03 19.03 12.98
CA ARG A 425 0.36 20.37 13.46
C ARG A 425 -0.63 21.46 13.12
N LEU A 426 -1.36 21.38 12.00
CA LEU A 426 -2.45 22.32 11.72
C LEU A 426 -3.54 22.23 12.79
N LEU A 427 -3.92 21.03 13.20
CA LEU A 427 -4.88 20.83 14.28
C LEU A 427 -4.32 21.30 15.64
N VAL A 428 -3.03 21.13 15.91
CA VAL A 428 -2.36 21.70 17.08
C VAL A 428 -2.46 23.22 17.07
N ALA A 429 -2.27 23.86 15.89
CA ALA A 429 -2.42 25.30 15.76
C ALA A 429 -3.86 25.77 16.07
N GLU A 430 -4.87 25.07 15.57
CA GLU A 430 -6.28 25.35 15.86
C GLU A 430 -6.58 25.20 17.36
N ALA A 431 -6.07 24.13 18.00
CA ALA A 431 -6.24 23.91 19.43
C ALA A 431 -5.58 25.02 20.28
N CYS A 432 -4.36 25.45 19.92
CA CYS A 432 -3.67 26.56 20.60
C CYS A 432 -4.44 27.87 20.43
N ALA A 433 -4.93 28.18 19.24
CA ALA A 433 -5.75 29.37 18.99
C ALA A 433 -7.04 29.36 19.81
N ALA A 434 -7.73 28.22 19.90
CA ALA A 434 -8.92 28.06 20.71
C ALA A 434 -8.67 28.22 22.24
N LEU A 435 -7.44 27.99 22.68
CA LEU A 435 -7.00 28.23 24.06
C LEU A 435 -6.47 29.65 24.30
N GLY A 436 -6.43 30.52 23.26
CA GLY A 436 -5.92 31.88 23.34
C GLY A 436 -4.40 32.02 23.19
N ASP A 437 -3.67 30.93 22.93
CA ASP A 437 -2.23 30.94 22.68
C ASP A 437 -1.96 31.19 21.18
N HIS A 438 -2.11 32.44 20.76
CA HIS A 438 -1.99 32.83 19.35
C HIS A 438 -0.54 32.72 18.84
N ASP A 439 0.46 32.90 19.70
CA ASP A 439 1.86 32.79 19.32
C ASP A 439 2.21 31.34 18.97
N ALA A 440 1.88 30.39 19.86
CA ALA A 440 2.07 28.98 19.58
C ALA A 440 1.24 28.51 18.38
N ALA A 441 0.02 29.01 18.21
CA ALA A 441 -0.82 28.74 17.05
C ALA A 441 -0.15 29.20 15.74
N GLY A 442 0.35 30.42 15.70
CA GLY A 442 1.06 30.97 14.54
C GLY A 442 2.30 30.14 14.18
N MET A 443 3.15 29.87 15.17
CA MET A 443 4.36 29.04 14.97
C MET A 443 4.04 27.64 14.44
N ALA A 444 3.03 26.97 15.00
CA ALA A 444 2.64 25.63 14.57
C ALA A 444 2.08 25.62 13.14
N ALA A 445 1.23 26.61 12.80
CA ALA A 445 0.65 26.76 11.48
C ALA A 445 1.71 27.06 10.41
N ASP A 446 2.66 27.97 10.70
CA ASP A 446 3.73 28.32 9.76
C ASP A 446 4.66 27.14 9.51
N ALA A 447 5.04 26.41 10.55
CA ALA A 447 5.85 25.20 10.43
C ALA A 447 5.14 24.12 9.59
N ALA A 448 3.83 23.95 9.79
CA ALA A 448 3.04 22.98 9.02
C ALA A 448 2.92 23.38 7.55
N ARG A 449 2.56 24.66 7.26
CA ARG A 449 2.48 25.18 5.88
C ARG A 449 3.82 25.09 5.15
N ALA A 450 4.92 25.43 5.82
CA ALA A 450 6.25 25.29 5.25
C ALA A 450 6.62 23.82 4.94
N ALA A 451 6.20 22.88 5.77
CA ALA A 451 6.39 21.45 5.51
C ALA A 451 5.55 20.96 4.31
N LEU A 452 4.28 21.32 4.23
CA LEU A 452 3.39 20.97 3.11
C LEU A 452 3.88 21.58 1.78
N ALA A 453 4.34 22.83 1.81
CA ALA A 453 4.92 23.50 0.63
C ALA A 453 6.19 22.77 0.12
N ARG A 454 7.07 22.32 1.03
CA ARG A 454 8.26 21.53 0.64
C ARG A 454 7.90 20.20 0.00
N LEU A 455 6.80 19.57 0.43
CA LEU A 455 6.27 18.34 -0.15
C LEU A 455 5.61 18.56 -1.52
N GLY A 456 5.29 19.82 -1.88
CA GLY A 456 4.45 20.12 -3.03
C GLY A 456 3.02 19.62 -2.83
N ALA A 457 2.56 19.58 -1.57
CA ALA A 457 1.20 19.18 -1.26
C ALA A 457 0.20 20.19 -1.85
N ALA A 458 -0.93 19.69 -2.32
CA ALA A 458 -2.06 20.56 -2.61
C ALA A 458 -2.31 21.44 -1.38
N GLU A 459 -2.52 22.71 -1.61
CA GLU A 459 -2.98 23.56 -0.52
C GLU A 459 -4.21 22.86 0.09
N VAL A 460 -4.09 22.49 1.35
CA VAL A 460 -5.28 22.10 2.11
C VAL A 460 -6.16 23.32 2.00
N ALA A 461 -7.26 23.21 1.29
CA ALA A 461 -8.30 24.19 1.39
C ALA A 461 -8.69 24.16 2.88
N CYS A 462 -8.05 25.00 3.69
CA CYS A 462 -8.73 25.51 4.87
C CYS A 462 -10.12 25.87 4.38
N PRO A 463 -11.21 25.47 5.05
CA PRO A 463 -12.52 25.94 4.66
C PRO A 463 -12.34 27.43 4.41
N ASP A 464 -12.33 27.80 3.13
CA ASP A 464 -11.97 29.15 2.73
C ASP A 464 -12.97 30.02 3.46
N PRO A 465 -12.54 30.84 4.43
CA PRO A 465 -13.47 31.71 5.13
C PRO A 465 -14.27 32.56 4.15
N SER A 466 -13.84 32.60 2.88
CA SER A 466 -14.54 33.30 1.79
C SER A 466 -15.71 32.50 1.19
N GLY A 467 -15.90 31.23 1.48
CA GLY A 467 -16.99 30.40 0.93
C GLY A 467 -16.95 30.33 -0.60
N PRO A 468 -18.09 30.52 -1.32
CA PRO A 468 -18.15 30.42 -2.78
C PRO A 468 -17.60 31.69 -3.52
N LEU A 469 -16.88 32.57 -2.81
CA LEU A 469 -16.36 33.83 -3.37
C LEU A 469 -15.05 33.59 -4.13
N SER A 470 -14.87 34.30 -5.23
CA SER A 470 -13.58 34.36 -5.92
C SER A 470 -12.56 35.20 -5.12
N PRO A 471 -11.22 35.03 -5.34
CA PRO A 471 -10.19 35.80 -4.66
C PRO A 471 -10.45 37.32 -4.76
N ARG A 472 -10.94 37.79 -5.89
CA ARG A 472 -11.27 39.19 -6.10
C ARG A 472 -12.51 39.65 -5.32
N GLU A 473 -13.52 38.79 -5.19
CA GLU A 473 -14.70 39.05 -4.36
C GLU A 473 -14.33 39.08 -2.88
N CYS A 474 -13.36 38.25 -2.44
CA CYS A 474 -12.84 38.28 -1.08
C CYS A 474 -12.12 39.58 -0.77
N GLU A 475 -11.27 40.07 -1.67
CA GLU A 475 -10.62 41.39 -1.52
C GLU A 475 -11.65 42.51 -1.38
N VAL A 476 -12.70 42.50 -2.22
CA VAL A 476 -13.80 43.46 -2.13
C VAL A 476 -14.55 43.30 -0.80
N LEU A 477 -14.86 42.08 -0.34
CA LEU A 477 -15.59 41.82 0.89
C LEU A 477 -14.79 42.28 2.12
N ARG A 478 -13.48 42.03 2.18
CA ARG A 478 -12.60 42.57 3.24
C ARG A 478 -12.70 44.08 3.36
N LEU A 479 -12.67 44.79 2.23
CA LEU A 479 -12.81 46.23 2.22
C LEU A 479 -14.24 46.70 2.56
N VAL A 480 -15.27 45.94 2.16
CA VAL A 480 -16.66 46.17 2.58
C VAL A 480 -16.79 46.07 4.09
N ALA A 481 -16.16 45.08 4.70
CA ALA A 481 -16.19 44.85 6.15
C ALA A 481 -15.51 45.97 6.96
N THR A 482 -14.50 46.67 6.37
CA THR A 482 -13.93 47.87 7.00
C THR A 482 -14.84 49.11 6.90
N GLY A 483 -16.03 49.00 6.34
CA GLY A 483 -17.02 50.08 6.27
C GLY A 483 -16.79 51.13 5.18
N VAL A 484 -15.76 50.98 4.33
CA VAL A 484 -15.45 51.97 3.29
C VAL A 484 -16.44 51.94 2.11
N THR A 485 -16.66 53.08 1.44
CA THR A 485 -17.60 53.19 0.31
C THR A 485 -17.07 52.51 -0.97
N ASN A 486 -17.96 52.16 -1.92
CA ASN A 486 -17.56 51.60 -3.22
C ASN A 486 -16.54 52.45 -3.96
N ARG A 487 -16.61 53.77 -3.81
CA ARG A 487 -15.66 54.75 -4.38
C ARG A 487 -14.25 54.52 -3.81
N VAL A 488 -14.13 54.35 -2.51
CA VAL A 488 -12.84 54.10 -1.84
C VAL A 488 -12.31 52.71 -2.21
N ILE A 489 -13.16 51.70 -2.29
CA ILE A 489 -12.80 50.35 -2.75
C ILE A 489 -12.29 50.40 -4.19
N ALA A 490 -12.98 51.11 -5.05
CA ALA A 490 -12.60 51.29 -6.46
C ALA A 490 -11.21 51.93 -6.60
N GLN A 491 -10.92 52.95 -5.80
CA GLN A 491 -9.59 53.58 -5.76
C GLN A 491 -8.50 52.62 -5.27
N ARG A 492 -8.74 51.89 -4.18
CA ARG A 492 -7.76 50.93 -3.60
C ARG A 492 -7.46 49.76 -4.51
N LEU A 493 -8.46 49.26 -5.22
CA LEU A 493 -8.34 48.07 -6.06
C LEU A 493 -8.12 48.38 -7.55
N VAL A 494 -7.98 49.70 -7.90
CA VAL A 494 -7.82 50.18 -9.28
C VAL A 494 -8.96 49.67 -10.19
N LEU A 495 -10.19 49.82 -9.73
CA LEU A 495 -11.41 49.41 -10.43
C LEU A 495 -12.35 50.63 -10.66
N SER A 496 -13.39 50.42 -11.48
CA SER A 496 -14.50 51.39 -11.55
C SER A 496 -15.50 51.16 -10.40
N GLU A 497 -16.18 52.20 -9.92
CA GLU A 497 -17.23 52.05 -8.91
C GLU A 497 -18.34 51.11 -9.37
N LYS A 498 -18.65 51.06 -10.66
CA LYS A 498 -19.62 50.14 -11.27
C LYS A 498 -19.15 48.67 -11.16
N THR A 499 -17.86 48.44 -11.33
CA THR A 499 -17.26 47.11 -11.18
C THR A 499 -17.33 46.65 -9.72
N VAL A 500 -17.02 47.51 -8.77
CA VAL A 500 -17.14 47.21 -7.32
C VAL A 500 -18.59 46.92 -6.95
N ALA A 501 -19.55 47.71 -7.43
CA ALA A 501 -20.97 47.50 -7.18
C ALA A 501 -21.42 46.10 -7.70
N ARG A 502 -20.94 45.72 -8.88
CA ARG A 502 -21.20 44.36 -9.42
C ARG A 502 -20.60 43.26 -8.56
N HIS A 503 -19.37 43.41 -8.08
CA HIS A 503 -18.77 42.45 -7.15
C HIS A 503 -19.57 42.35 -5.86
N VAL A 504 -19.99 43.46 -5.26
CA VAL A 504 -20.83 43.46 -4.06
C VAL A 504 -22.16 42.73 -4.31
N SER A 505 -22.83 42.99 -5.43
CA SER A 505 -24.06 42.25 -5.79
C SER A 505 -23.82 40.75 -5.94
N ASN A 506 -22.72 40.36 -6.59
CA ASN A 506 -22.38 38.95 -6.76
C ASN A 506 -22.07 38.28 -5.42
N ILE A 507 -21.35 38.98 -4.52
CA ILE A 507 -21.06 38.50 -3.16
C ILE A 507 -22.36 38.23 -2.39
N LEU A 508 -23.27 39.20 -2.39
CA LEU A 508 -24.56 39.08 -1.73
C LEU A 508 -25.37 37.90 -2.27
N ALA A 509 -25.41 37.73 -3.59
CA ALA A 509 -26.11 36.63 -4.25
C ALA A 509 -25.48 35.28 -3.92
N LYS A 510 -24.15 35.17 -3.95
CA LYS A 510 -23.43 33.91 -3.68
C LYS A 510 -23.53 33.49 -2.22
N LEU A 511 -23.58 34.43 -1.30
CA LEU A 511 -23.68 34.16 0.14
C LEU A 511 -25.14 34.12 0.66
N GLY A 512 -26.12 34.36 -0.21
CA GLY A 512 -27.53 34.43 0.19
C GLY A 512 -27.87 35.58 1.14
N LEU A 513 -27.11 36.70 1.09
CA LEU A 513 -27.22 37.80 2.02
C LEU A 513 -28.09 38.93 1.46
N ALA A 514 -28.94 39.54 2.31
CA ALA A 514 -29.90 40.56 1.88
C ALA A 514 -29.33 41.97 1.88
N SER A 515 -28.16 42.23 2.51
CA SER A 515 -27.64 43.60 2.65
C SER A 515 -26.11 43.63 2.81
N ARG A 516 -25.55 44.85 2.55
CA ARG A 516 -24.13 45.10 2.80
C ARG A 516 -23.74 44.95 4.27
N ALA A 517 -24.65 45.32 5.20
CA ALA A 517 -24.43 45.10 6.64
C ALA A 517 -24.36 43.61 6.99
N ALA A 518 -25.21 42.79 6.38
CA ALA A 518 -25.14 41.32 6.53
C ALA A 518 -23.82 40.78 5.97
N ALA A 519 -23.32 41.30 4.85
CA ALA A 519 -22.02 40.91 4.31
C ALA A 519 -20.86 41.30 5.25
N THR A 520 -20.95 42.46 5.92
CA THR A 520 -19.98 42.87 6.93
C THR A 520 -19.99 41.93 8.13
N ALA A 521 -21.17 41.61 8.70
CA ALA A 521 -21.31 40.67 9.81
C ALA A 521 -20.76 39.29 9.43
N TRP A 522 -21.12 38.80 8.25
CA TRP A 522 -20.64 37.51 7.74
C TRP A 522 -19.11 37.46 7.62
N ALA A 523 -18.47 38.56 7.17
CA ALA A 523 -17.02 38.64 7.04
C ALA A 523 -16.31 38.55 8.41
N PHE A 524 -16.86 39.15 9.46
CA PHE A 524 -16.35 39.02 10.82
C PHE A 524 -16.59 37.64 11.43
N GLU A 525 -17.79 37.06 11.26
CA GLU A 525 -18.11 35.71 11.75
C GLU A 525 -17.24 34.63 11.14
N HIS A 526 -16.77 34.82 9.90
CA HIS A 526 -15.94 33.87 9.17
C HIS A 526 -14.45 34.22 9.16
N GLY A 527 -14.01 35.20 9.97
CA GLY A 527 -12.59 35.54 10.12
C GLY A 527 -11.91 36.12 8.88
N LEU A 528 -12.65 36.76 7.99
CA LEU A 528 -12.10 37.40 6.80
C LEU A 528 -11.46 38.77 7.07
N VAL A 529 -11.73 39.34 8.24
CA VAL A 529 -11.23 40.63 8.72
C VAL A 529 -10.76 40.54 10.14
#